data_95330c42218f2410eea54502bfcc097f
#
_entry.id   95330c42218f2410eea54502bfcc097f
#
_cell.length_a   1.000
_cell.length_b   1.000
_cell.length_c   1.000
_cell.angle_alpha   90.00
_cell.angle_beta   90.00
_cell.angle_gamma   90.00
#
_symmetry.space_group_name_H-M   'P 1'
#
loop_
_entity.id
_entity.type
_entity.pdbx_description
1 polymer ?
#
loop_
_entity_poly.entity_id
_entity_poly.type
_entity_poly.pdbx_seq_one_letter_code
_entity_poly.pdbx_strand_id
1 'polypeptide(L)'
;MSYEVGIRTLRLETAERLAHTEYCSNYALVRAVTGRDPETDPDAWREFYREWEIDFIWATNDGPVPWEERGRVTDMGHAEFLEGGTDRRDRKFCPFSSVEEVWEFDAVEEYGLPNMEELVDYYERWYREAQRAHPEQVVPGGYYKTLVSGAIQTFGWEMLLLAASDRRKFDKVLEGFFRLSLHHYEAWARTSVEAFICHDDMVWAEGPFMHPDFYRSSVFPRYRKLWDVLHEAGKIVLFCSDGTWTQFVDDVAEAGADGFIFEPTTSLDYIVERYGRTHVIIGSKVDCRTLTFGSRDEIRSQIDATVSLAGGCPGFMFAVGNHIPSNVPVENALFYFDYLRRRWQRP
;
A
#
# COMPACT_ATOMS: atom_id res chain seq x y z
N MET A 1 -5.28 11.00 21.33
CA MET A 1 -6.35 10.53 20.40
C MET A 1 -5.64 9.93 19.21
N SER A 2 -6.15 8.87 18.62
CA SER A 2 -5.51 8.15 17.49
C SER A 2 -5.15 9.06 16.32
N TYR A 3 -6.01 9.97 15.89
CA TYR A 3 -5.69 10.95 14.84
C TYR A 3 -4.40 11.74 15.16
N GLU A 4 -4.26 12.23 16.37
CA GLU A 4 -3.08 13.00 16.80
C GLU A 4 -1.80 12.15 16.78
N VAL A 5 -1.88 10.89 17.19
CA VAL A 5 -0.75 9.96 17.11
C VAL A 5 -0.36 9.70 15.65
N GLY A 6 -1.35 9.45 14.78
CA GLY A 6 -1.13 9.22 13.36
C GLY A 6 -0.49 10.41 12.66
N ILE A 7 -1.05 11.62 12.83
CA ILE A 7 -0.55 12.81 12.13
C ILE A 7 0.84 13.24 12.62
N ARG A 8 1.12 13.15 13.92
CA ARG A 8 2.46 13.43 14.47
C ARG A 8 3.48 12.45 13.92
N THR A 9 3.13 11.17 13.86
CA THR A 9 4.02 10.14 13.29
C THR A 9 4.33 10.41 11.81
N LEU A 10 3.34 10.79 11.00
CA LEU A 10 3.54 11.19 9.60
C LEU A 10 4.45 12.42 9.46
N ARG A 11 4.41 13.34 10.42
CA ARG A 11 5.25 14.55 10.46
C ARG A 11 6.60 14.34 11.15
N LEU A 12 6.96 13.09 11.46
CA LEU A 12 8.19 12.71 12.18
C LEU A 12 8.30 13.37 13.56
N GLU A 13 7.17 13.62 14.19
CA GLU A 13 7.07 14.11 15.57
C GLU A 13 6.84 12.96 16.53
N THR A 14 7.56 12.94 17.65
CA THR A 14 7.38 11.88 18.64
C THR A 14 6.02 11.97 19.32
N ALA A 15 5.19 10.95 19.16
CA ALA A 15 3.93 10.78 19.87
C ALA A 15 4.16 10.04 21.21
N GLU A 16 3.16 10.02 22.08
CA GLU A 16 3.23 9.37 23.40
C GLU A 16 3.37 7.84 23.32
N ARG A 17 2.91 7.24 22.24
CA ARG A 17 3.06 5.81 21.92
C ARG A 17 3.45 5.60 20.47
N LEU A 18 3.78 4.38 20.12
CA LEU A 18 3.94 3.99 18.71
C LEU A 18 2.59 4.08 17.99
N ALA A 19 2.59 4.61 16.79
CA ALA A 19 1.42 4.57 15.95
C ALA A 19 1.15 3.14 15.45
N HIS A 20 -0.12 2.86 15.17
CA HIS A 20 -0.60 1.55 14.74
C HIS A 20 -1.51 1.68 13.53
N THR A 21 -1.30 0.85 12.55
CA THR A 21 -2.17 0.71 11.38
C THR A 21 -2.24 -0.75 10.95
N GLU A 22 -3.37 -1.16 10.39
CA GLU A 22 -3.52 -2.51 9.83
C GLU A 22 -4.38 -2.47 8.56
N TYR A 23 -3.97 -3.21 7.56
CA TYR A 23 -4.89 -3.62 6.51
C TYR A 23 -5.54 -4.94 6.94
N CYS A 24 -6.85 -4.94 7.17
CA CYS A 24 -7.60 -6.09 7.70
C CYS A 24 -8.75 -6.46 6.78
N SER A 25 -8.82 -7.74 6.40
CA SER A 25 -9.95 -8.34 5.68
C SER A 25 -10.58 -9.51 6.46
N ASN A 26 -10.29 -9.63 7.76
CA ASN A 26 -10.77 -10.70 8.64
C ASN A 26 -12.10 -10.33 9.30
N TYR A 27 -13.20 -10.71 8.67
CA TYR A 27 -14.56 -10.43 9.18
C TYR A 27 -14.85 -11.11 10.51
N ALA A 28 -14.30 -12.31 10.72
CA ALA A 28 -14.47 -13.02 12.00
C ALA A 28 -13.80 -12.26 13.16
N LEU A 29 -12.65 -11.63 12.89
CA LEU A 29 -11.98 -10.77 13.86
C LEU A 29 -12.81 -9.52 14.16
N VAL A 30 -13.34 -8.85 13.12
CA VAL A 30 -14.21 -7.68 13.30
C VAL A 30 -15.43 -8.03 14.16
N ARG A 31 -16.10 -9.17 13.88
CA ARG A 31 -17.22 -9.66 14.70
C ARG A 31 -16.81 -9.94 16.15
N ALA A 32 -15.65 -10.54 16.34
CA ALA A 32 -15.16 -10.87 17.69
C ALA A 32 -14.82 -9.64 18.52
N VAL A 33 -14.30 -8.59 17.90
CA VAL A 33 -13.93 -7.34 18.56
C VAL A 33 -15.14 -6.45 18.83
N THR A 34 -16.04 -6.30 17.86
CA THR A 34 -17.14 -5.33 17.92
C THR A 34 -18.49 -5.94 18.29
N GLY A 35 -18.66 -7.24 18.16
CA GLY A 35 -19.97 -7.91 18.23
C GLY A 35 -20.90 -7.60 17.06
N ARG A 36 -20.40 -6.90 16.01
CA ARG A 36 -21.16 -6.47 14.82
C ARG A 36 -20.75 -7.27 13.60
N ASP A 37 -21.63 -7.38 12.64
CA ASP A 37 -21.36 -8.05 11.38
C ASP A 37 -20.90 -7.05 10.31
N PRO A 38 -19.63 -7.08 9.86
CA PRO A 38 -19.10 -6.14 8.87
C PRO A 38 -19.74 -6.25 7.48
N GLU A 39 -20.50 -7.34 7.18
CA GLU A 39 -21.22 -7.48 5.93
C GLU A 39 -22.56 -6.72 5.91
N THR A 40 -23.17 -6.54 7.07
CA THR A 40 -24.51 -5.96 7.17
C THR A 40 -24.57 -4.67 8.00
N ASP A 41 -23.58 -4.42 8.84
CA ASP A 41 -23.50 -3.22 9.69
C ASP A 41 -22.36 -2.30 9.24
N PRO A 42 -22.65 -1.15 8.63
CA PRO A 42 -21.64 -0.21 8.14
C PRO A 42 -20.77 0.41 9.25
N ASP A 43 -21.23 0.34 10.50
CA ASP A 43 -20.47 0.86 11.65
C ASP A 43 -19.46 -0.15 12.21
N ALA A 44 -19.50 -1.41 11.78
CA ALA A 44 -18.61 -2.46 12.30
C ALA A 44 -17.13 -2.12 12.11
N TRP A 45 -16.75 -1.66 10.93
CA TRP A 45 -15.38 -1.28 10.63
C TRP A 45 -14.93 -0.03 11.40
N ARG A 46 -15.81 0.97 11.53
CA ARG A 46 -15.51 2.18 12.31
C ARG A 46 -15.25 1.83 13.78
N GLU A 47 -16.09 0.97 14.35
CA GLU A 47 -15.93 0.49 15.72
C GLU A 47 -14.67 -0.37 15.88
N PHE A 48 -14.38 -1.25 14.93
CA PHE A 48 -13.15 -2.03 14.89
C PHE A 48 -11.89 -1.15 14.90
N TYR A 49 -11.83 -0.14 14.05
CA TYR A 49 -10.70 0.78 14.01
C TYR A 49 -10.53 1.56 15.32
N ARG A 50 -11.62 1.91 15.98
CA ARG A 50 -11.58 2.55 17.30
C ARG A 50 -11.08 1.59 18.39
N GLU A 51 -11.63 0.39 18.48
CA GLU A 51 -11.28 -0.61 19.51
C GLU A 51 -9.85 -1.13 19.34
N TRP A 52 -9.37 -1.17 18.10
CA TRP A 52 -8.00 -1.55 17.77
C TRP A 52 -7.02 -0.36 17.73
N GLU A 53 -7.48 0.80 18.17
CA GLU A 53 -6.65 2.00 18.26
C GLU A 53 -5.84 2.23 16.97
N ILE A 54 -6.49 2.06 15.81
CA ILE A 54 -5.90 2.36 14.51
C ILE A 54 -5.72 3.86 14.39
N ASP A 55 -4.54 4.32 13.99
CA ASP A 55 -4.18 5.72 13.88
C ASP A 55 -4.18 6.23 12.43
N PHE A 56 -4.00 5.31 11.50
CA PHE A 56 -3.92 5.59 10.08
C PHE A 56 -4.70 4.50 9.31
N ILE A 57 -5.56 4.89 8.39
CA ILE A 57 -6.33 3.95 7.57
C ILE A 57 -5.57 3.65 6.30
N TRP A 58 -5.51 2.39 5.94
CA TRP A 58 -4.98 1.97 4.65
C TRP A 58 -6.04 2.19 3.58
N ALA A 59 -5.81 3.15 2.66
CA ALA A 59 -6.75 3.44 1.60
C ALA A 59 -6.06 3.89 0.31
N THR A 60 -6.55 3.42 -0.82
CA THR A 60 -6.25 3.92 -2.16
C THR A 60 -7.55 4.13 -2.92
N ASN A 61 -7.54 4.98 -3.93
CA ASN A 61 -8.68 5.21 -4.82
C ASN A 61 -8.16 5.51 -6.23
N ASP A 62 -8.44 4.60 -7.15
CA ASP A 62 -7.96 4.63 -8.54
C ASP A 62 -8.89 5.41 -9.49
N GLY A 63 -9.88 6.10 -8.95
CA GLY A 63 -10.79 6.94 -9.72
C GLY A 63 -12.23 6.45 -9.73
N PRO A 64 -13.13 7.21 -10.36
CA PRO A 64 -14.57 6.98 -10.29
C PRO A 64 -15.05 5.78 -11.13
N VAL A 65 -14.28 5.37 -12.13
CA VAL A 65 -14.66 4.31 -13.06
C VAL A 65 -13.57 3.24 -13.08
N PRO A 66 -13.90 1.98 -12.74
CA PRO A 66 -12.96 0.86 -12.81
C PRO A 66 -12.38 0.67 -14.22
N TRP A 67 -11.15 0.17 -14.29
CA TRP A 67 -10.51 -0.08 -15.61
C TRP A 67 -11.25 -1.13 -16.43
N GLU A 68 -11.88 -2.09 -15.77
CA GLU A 68 -12.71 -3.15 -16.38
C GLU A 68 -13.87 -2.59 -17.23
N GLU A 69 -14.33 -1.39 -16.91
CA GLU A 69 -15.39 -0.69 -17.65
C GLU A 69 -14.84 0.19 -18.78
N ARG A 70 -13.50 0.38 -18.84
CA ARG A 70 -12.84 1.30 -19.77
C ARG A 70 -12.03 0.61 -20.85
N GLY A 71 -11.48 -0.56 -20.56
CA GLY A 71 -10.60 -1.28 -21.47
C GLY A 71 -10.23 -2.67 -21.00
N ARG A 72 -9.19 -3.23 -21.61
CA ARG A 72 -8.71 -4.58 -21.34
C ARG A 72 -8.00 -4.67 -20.00
N VAL A 73 -8.42 -5.61 -19.16
CA VAL A 73 -7.75 -6.01 -17.93
C VAL A 73 -7.70 -7.52 -17.83
N THR A 74 -6.89 -8.03 -16.93
CA THR A 74 -6.78 -9.46 -16.67
C THR A 74 -7.12 -9.79 -15.21
N ASP A 75 -7.68 -10.97 -14.99
CA ASP A 75 -7.83 -11.56 -13.65
C ASP A 75 -6.56 -12.27 -13.15
N MET A 76 -5.47 -12.22 -13.93
CA MET A 76 -4.16 -12.79 -13.61
C MET A 76 -3.22 -11.79 -12.93
N GLY A 77 -3.75 -10.66 -12.48
CA GLY A 77 -3.01 -9.58 -11.81
C GLY A 77 -2.80 -9.85 -10.32
N HIS A 78 -3.23 -8.90 -9.51
CA HIS A 78 -3.14 -9.01 -8.05
C HIS A 78 -4.12 -10.06 -7.51
N ALA A 79 -3.75 -10.65 -6.36
CA ALA A 79 -4.57 -11.64 -5.70
C ALA A 79 -5.86 -11.00 -5.13
N GLU A 80 -6.99 -11.64 -5.36
CA GLU A 80 -8.24 -11.37 -4.67
C GLU A 80 -8.50 -12.46 -3.65
N PHE A 81 -8.68 -12.09 -2.37
CA PHE A 81 -8.84 -13.07 -1.31
C PHE A 81 -10.31 -13.34 -1.02
N LEU A 82 -10.67 -14.63 -1.06
CA LEU A 82 -11.96 -15.13 -0.56
C LEU A 82 -12.01 -15.07 0.97
N GLU A 83 -13.20 -15.25 1.53
CA GLU A 83 -13.45 -15.37 2.96
C GLU A 83 -12.55 -16.44 3.65
N GLY A 84 -12.10 -17.46 2.93
CA GLY A 84 -11.13 -18.46 3.43
C GLY A 84 -9.66 -18.05 3.31
N GLY A 85 -9.33 -16.80 2.92
CA GLY A 85 -7.96 -16.34 2.73
C GLY A 85 -7.25 -16.93 1.51
N THR A 86 -7.97 -17.66 0.65
CA THR A 86 -7.43 -18.21 -0.59
C THR A 86 -7.56 -17.21 -1.72
N ASP A 87 -6.53 -17.15 -2.55
CA ASP A 87 -6.55 -16.37 -3.78
C ASP A 87 -7.71 -16.84 -4.70
N ARG A 88 -8.61 -15.94 -5.00
CA ARG A 88 -9.72 -16.19 -5.93
C ARG A 88 -9.32 -15.81 -7.33
N ARG A 89 -9.04 -16.82 -8.16
CA ARG A 89 -8.83 -16.65 -9.60
C ARG A 89 -9.76 -17.61 -10.34
N ASP A 90 -10.96 -17.14 -10.60
CA ASP A 90 -11.99 -17.94 -11.29
C ASP A 90 -11.68 -18.14 -12.77
N ARG A 91 -10.85 -17.27 -13.35
CA ARG A 91 -10.46 -17.31 -14.75
C ARG A 91 -8.98 -16.97 -14.89
N LYS A 92 -8.28 -17.69 -15.75
CA LYS A 92 -6.95 -17.35 -16.24
C LYS A 92 -7.13 -16.75 -17.63
N PHE A 93 -7.43 -15.47 -17.67
CA PHE A 93 -7.68 -14.76 -18.90
C PHE A 93 -6.69 -13.62 -19.08
N CYS A 94 -5.93 -13.67 -20.17
CA CYS A 94 -5.14 -12.53 -20.64
C CYS A 94 -5.78 -12.00 -21.94
N PRO A 95 -6.19 -10.71 -22.00
CA PRO A 95 -6.86 -10.16 -23.17
C PRO A 95 -5.91 -9.84 -24.34
N PHE A 96 -4.61 -10.17 -24.19
CA PHE A 96 -3.59 -9.97 -25.22
C PHE A 96 -3.16 -11.33 -25.77
N SER A 97 -3.16 -11.46 -27.10
CA SER A 97 -2.82 -12.70 -27.79
C SER A 97 -1.33 -12.82 -28.11
N SER A 98 -0.59 -11.71 -28.09
CA SER A 98 0.85 -11.70 -28.33
C SER A 98 1.55 -10.56 -27.57
N VAL A 99 2.87 -10.69 -27.44
CA VAL A 99 3.70 -9.64 -26.81
C VAL A 99 3.78 -8.38 -27.69
N GLU A 100 3.62 -8.51 -29.00
CA GLU A 100 3.58 -7.39 -29.95
C GLU A 100 2.40 -6.46 -29.64
N GLU A 101 1.24 -7.01 -29.33
CA GLU A 101 0.08 -6.21 -28.90
C GLU A 101 0.36 -5.42 -27.63
N VAL A 102 1.12 -6.00 -26.68
CA VAL A 102 1.52 -5.30 -25.45
C VAL A 102 2.49 -4.16 -25.77
N TRP A 103 3.45 -4.36 -26.66
CA TRP A 103 4.40 -3.31 -27.03
C TRP A 103 3.78 -2.13 -27.79
N GLU A 104 2.60 -2.34 -28.41
CA GLU A 104 1.82 -1.29 -29.07
C GLU A 104 0.78 -0.65 -28.12
N PHE A 105 0.62 -1.19 -26.92
CA PHE A 105 -0.36 -0.72 -25.96
C PHE A 105 0.01 0.66 -25.39
N ASP A 106 -1.00 1.54 -25.30
CA ASP A 106 -0.92 2.82 -24.61
C ASP A 106 -2.07 2.94 -23.61
N ALA A 107 -1.74 3.08 -22.32
CA ALA A 107 -2.73 3.10 -21.25
C ALA A 107 -3.69 4.31 -21.34
N VAL A 108 -3.23 5.44 -21.87
CA VAL A 108 -4.09 6.63 -22.08
C VAL A 108 -5.06 6.43 -23.22
N GLU A 109 -4.64 5.79 -24.31
CA GLU A 109 -5.53 5.47 -25.43
C GLU A 109 -6.57 4.41 -25.03
N GLU A 110 -6.17 3.41 -24.24
CA GLU A 110 -7.04 2.33 -23.80
C GLU A 110 -8.07 2.79 -22.78
N TYR A 111 -7.62 3.45 -21.71
CA TYR A 111 -8.50 3.78 -20.56
C TYR A 111 -9.02 5.22 -20.58
N GLY A 112 -8.45 6.10 -21.40
CA GLY A 112 -8.77 7.52 -21.45
C GLY A 112 -8.34 8.29 -20.21
N LEU A 113 -8.42 9.61 -20.28
CA LEU A 113 -8.22 10.50 -19.13
C LEU A 113 -9.57 11.09 -18.70
N PRO A 114 -9.97 10.97 -17.43
CA PRO A 114 -11.13 11.69 -16.91
C PRO A 114 -10.97 13.21 -17.05
N ASN A 115 -12.09 13.95 -17.04
CA ASN A 115 -12.01 15.39 -16.92
C ASN A 115 -11.30 15.76 -15.60
N MET A 116 -10.31 16.63 -15.64
CA MET A 116 -9.48 16.97 -14.50
C MET A 116 -10.29 17.57 -13.34
N GLU A 117 -11.19 18.52 -13.61
CA GLU A 117 -11.96 19.18 -12.56
C GLU A 117 -12.95 18.19 -11.90
N GLU A 118 -13.61 17.36 -12.69
CA GLU A 118 -14.51 16.31 -12.18
C GLU A 118 -13.74 15.27 -11.34
N LEU A 119 -12.51 14.95 -11.72
CA LEU A 119 -11.65 14.00 -11.00
C LEU A 119 -11.18 14.58 -9.66
N VAL A 120 -10.80 15.85 -9.63
CA VAL A 120 -10.45 16.57 -8.39
C VAL A 120 -11.65 16.62 -7.45
N ASP A 121 -12.82 17.01 -7.95
CA ASP A 121 -14.06 17.06 -7.16
C ASP A 121 -14.45 15.68 -6.62
N TYR A 122 -14.25 14.63 -7.40
CA TYR A 122 -14.49 13.25 -6.97
C TYR A 122 -13.56 12.85 -5.82
N TYR A 123 -12.24 13.06 -5.97
CA TYR A 123 -11.27 12.70 -4.95
C TYR A 123 -11.43 13.52 -3.67
N GLU A 124 -11.68 14.83 -3.78
CA GLU A 124 -11.89 15.68 -2.62
C GLU A 124 -13.16 15.28 -1.86
N ARG A 125 -14.25 14.97 -2.55
CA ARG A 125 -15.48 14.48 -1.94
C ARG A 125 -15.27 13.14 -1.25
N TRP A 126 -14.65 12.18 -1.93
CA TRP A 126 -14.32 10.86 -1.37
C TRP A 126 -13.48 11.00 -0.08
N TYR A 127 -12.44 11.81 -0.13
CA TYR A 127 -11.58 12.04 1.04
C TYR A 127 -12.36 12.64 2.20
N ARG A 128 -13.14 13.68 1.96
CA ARG A 128 -13.94 14.35 3.02
C ARG A 128 -14.98 13.42 3.63
N GLU A 129 -15.61 12.57 2.83
CA GLU A 129 -16.55 11.57 3.30
C GLU A 129 -15.86 10.52 4.16
N ALA A 130 -14.74 9.97 3.70
CA ALA A 130 -13.95 8.99 4.43
C ALA A 130 -13.39 9.56 5.75
N GLN A 131 -12.84 10.78 5.74
CA GLN A 131 -12.33 11.42 6.96
C GLN A 131 -13.45 11.77 7.95
N ARG A 132 -14.65 12.11 7.49
CA ARG A 132 -15.81 12.29 8.36
C ARG A 132 -16.32 10.98 8.96
N ALA A 133 -16.26 9.90 8.19
CA ALA A 133 -16.62 8.57 8.68
C ALA A 133 -15.62 8.06 9.73
N HIS A 134 -14.34 8.47 9.62
CA HIS A 134 -13.25 8.06 10.50
C HIS A 134 -12.55 9.28 11.14
N PRO A 135 -13.22 10.02 12.02
CA PRO A 135 -12.69 11.27 12.59
C PRO A 135 -11.53 11.06 13.58
N GLU A 136 -11.34 9.84 14.06
CA GLU A 136 -10.29 9.47 15.01
C GLU A 136 -9.03 8.90 14.30
N GLN A 137 -9.08 8.66 13.01
CA GLN A 137 -7.98 8.13 12.21
C GLN A 137 -7.54 9.14 11.15
N VAL A 138 -6.28 9.07 10.74
CA VAL A 138 -5.81 9.77 9.53
C VAL A 138 -6.21 8.95 8.31
N VAL A 139 -6.93 9.56 7.37
CA VAL A 139 -7.27 8.96 6.08
C VAL A 139 -6.35 9.54 5.01
N PRO A 140 -5.53 8.75 4.32
CA PRO A 140 -4.72 9.23 3.19
C PRO A 140 -5.53 9.31 1.90
N GLY A 141 -4.97 10.00 0.90
CA GLY A 141 -5.20 9.69 -0.50
C GLY A 141 -4.34 8.53 -0.94
N GLY A 142 -4.53 8.06 -2.16
CA GLY A 142 -3.66 7.01 -2.69
C GLY A 142 -4.07 6.53 -4.08
N TYR A 143 -3.12 5.94 -4.79
CA TYR A 143 -3.32 5.36 -6.10
C TYR A 143 -2.57 4.03 -6.20
N TYR A 144 -3.32 2.95 -6.54
CA TYR A 144 -2.77 1.59 -6.56
C TYR A 144 -2.20 1.19 -7.92
N LYS A 145 -2.85 1.62 -9.00
CA LYS A 145 -2.49 1.23 -10.37
C LYS A 145 -1.37 2.12 -10.95
N THR A 146 -0.31 2.35 -10.17
CA THR A 146 0.80 3.21 -10.59
C THR A 146 1.49 2.64 -11.84
N LEU A 147 2.75 2.41 -11.93
CA LEU A 147 3.42 1.97 -13.16
C LEU A 147 3.34 0.45 -13.36
N VAL A 148 3.98 -0.29 -12.46
CA VAL A 148 4.15 -1.74 -12.56
C VAL A 148 2.85 -2.45 -12.18
N SER A 149 2.20 -2.01 -11.10
CA SER A 149 0.89 -2.53 -10.70
C SER A 149 -0.16 -2.33 -11.79
N GLY A 150 -0.14 -1.18 -12.48
CA GLY A 150 -1.01 -0.95 -13.64
C GLY A 150 -0.73 -1.93 -14.79
N ALA A 151 0.54 -2.18 -15.08
CA ALA A 151 0.93 -3.15 -16.09
C ALA A 151 0.54 -4.60 -15.69
N ILE A 152 0.69 -4.97 -14.41
CA ILE A 152 0.24 -6.27 -13.88
C ILE A 152 -1.26 -6.43 -14.05
N GLN A 153 -2.04 -5.42 -13.67
CA GLN A 153 -3.51 -5.43 -13.78
C GLN A 153 -3.98 -5.52 -15.23
N THR A 154 -3.23 -4.96 -16.16
CA THR A 154 -3.57 -4.95 -17.59
C THR A 154 -3.18 -6.25 -18.27
N PHE A 155 -1.94 -6.71 -18.07
CA PHE A 155 -1.36 -7.79 -18.87
C PHE A 155 -1.31 -9.13 -18.13
N GLY A 156 -1.30 -9.13 -16.78
CA GLY A 156 -0.96 -10.29 -15.96
C GLY A 156 0.55 -10.59 -15.98
N TRP A 157 0.97 -11.44 -15.07
CA TRP A 157 2.39 -11.69 -14.85
C TRP A 157 3.13 -12.30 -16.03
N GLU A 158 2.54 -13.30 -16.69
CA GLU A 158 3.19 -14.00 -17.78
C GLU A 158 3.47 -13.06 -18.98
N MET A 159 2.45 -12.33 -19.40
CA MET A 159 2.57 -11.42 -20.54
C MET A 159 3.46 -10.21 -20.22
N LEU A 160 3.39 -9.71 -18.98
CA LEU A 160 4.28 -8.65 -18.50
C LEU A 160 5.75 -9.06 -18.56
N LEU A 161 6.10 -10.28 -18.11
CA LEU A 161 7.47 -10.79 -18.15
C LEU A 161 7.97 -10.97 -19.59
N LEU A 162 7.11 -11.44 -20.49
CA LEU A 162 7.43 -11.51 -21.91
C LEU A 162 7.68 -10.12 -22.48
N ALA A 163 6.84 -9.13 -22.16
CA ALA A 163 7.01 -7.76 -22.63
C ALA A 163 8.29 -7.10 -22.09
N ALA A 164 8.64 -7.36 -20.83
CA ALA A 164 9.84 -6.85 -20.17
C ALA A 164 11.16 -7.42 -20.75
N SER A 165 11.08 -8.49 -21.56
CA SER A 165 12.25 -9.05 -22.26
C SER A 165 12.86 -8.06 -23.27
N ASP A 166 12.06 -7.19 -23.89
CA ASP A 166 12.53 -6.04 -24.68
C ASP A 166 12.37 -4.74 -23.88
N ARG A 167 13.43 -4.37 -23.17
CA ARG A 167 13.42 -3.19 -22.27
C ARG A 167 13.04 -1.88 -22.96
N ARG A 168 13.41 -1.69 -24.22
CA ARG A 168 13.09 -0.46 -24.96
C ARG A 168 11.60 -0.36 -25.28
N LYS A 169 11.01 -1.47 -25.71
CA LYS A 169 9.59 -1.51 -26.03
C LYS A 169 8.76 -1.40 -24.75
N PHE A 170 9.14 -2.12 -23.70
CA PHE A 170 8.44 -2.06 -22.43
C PHE A 170 8.55 -0.68 -21.75
N ASP A 171 9.68 0.02 -21.89
CA ASP A 171 9.80 1.40 -21.41
C ASP A 171 8.77 2.36 -22.05
N LYS A 172 8.44 2.16 -23.34
CA LYS A 172 7.36 2.91 -24.01
C LYS A 172 5.98 2.57 -23.45
N VAL A 173 5.74 1.31 -23.13
CA VAL A 173 4.49 0.88 -22.49
C VAL A 173 4.35 1.54 -21.11
N LEU A 174 5.41 1.54 -20.32
CA LEU A 174 5.42 2.23 -19.02
C LEU A 174 5.20 3.75 -19.14
N GLU A 175 5.58 4.38 -20.26
CA GLU A 175 5.29 5.80 -20.50
C GLU A 175 3.77 6.06 -20.61
N GLY A 176 3.01 5.16 -21.19
CA GLY A 176 1.54 5.24 -21.23
C GLY A 176 0.94 5.19 -19.81
N PHE A 177 1.38 4.25 -18.97
CA PHE A 177 0.96 4.16 -17.56
C PHE A 177 1.42 5.37 -16.76
N PHE A 178 2.61 5.87 -17.01
CA PHE A 178 3.11 7.09 -16.35
C PHE A 178 2.21 8.29 -16.63
N ARG A 179 1.84 8.54 -17.90
CA ARG A 179 0.96 9.65 -18.26
C ARG A 179 -0.43 9.52 -17.62
N LEU A 180 -0.97 8.30 -17.59
CA LEU A 180 -2.24 8.02 -16.92
C LEU A 180 -2.15 8.27 -15.41
N SER A 181 -1.11 7.73 -14.75
CA SER A 181 -0.87 7.93 -13.32
C SER A 181 -0.63 9.41 -13.00
N LEU A 182 0.17 10.12 -13.81
CA LEU A 182 0.44 11.54 -13.60
C LEU A 182 -0.84 12.37 -13.56
N HIS A 183 -1.80 12.09 -14.45
CA HIS A 183 -3.09 12.75 -14.46
C HIS A 183 -3.87 12.55 -13.14
N HIS A 184 -3.84 11.34 -12.58
CA HIS A 184 -4.45 11.05 -11.27
C HIS A 184 -3.70 11.70 -10.11
N TYR A 185 -2.36 11.73 -10.16
CA TYR A 185 -1.52 12.39 -9.15
C TYR A 185 -1.72 13.90 -9.14
N GLU A 186 -1.82 14.54 -10.33
CA GLU A 186 -2.16 15.97 -10.46
C GLU A 186 -3.54 16.30 -9.85
N ALA A 187 -4.52 15.41 -10.03
CA ALA A 187 -5.83 15.57 -9.41
C ALA A 187 -5.75 15.44 -7.88
N TRP A 188 -5.05 14.42 -7.37
CA TRP A 188 -4.83 14.22 -5.93
C TRP A 188 -4.05 15.37 -5.29
N ALA A 189 -3.05 15.93 -5.98
CA ALA A 189 -2.28 17.08 -5.51
C ALA A 189 -3.18 18.29 -5.20
N ARG A 190 -4.29 18.44 -5.92
CA ARG A 190 -5.25 19.54 -5.75
C ARG A 190 -6.29 19.32 -4.65
N THR A 191 -6.29 18.16 -4.01
CA THR A 191 -7.19 17.84 -2.89
C THR A 191 -6.63 18.29 -1.54
N SER A 192 -7.44 18.18 -0.47
CA SER A 192 -7.03 18.54 0.89
C SER A 192 -6.37 17.41 1.69
N VAL A 193 -6.06 16.25 1.09
CA VAL A 193 -5.32 15.18 1.76
C VAL A 193 -3.95 15.64 2.24
N GLU A 194 -3.48 15.16 3.39
CA GLU A 194 -2.12 15.45 3.88
C GLU A 194 -1.10 14.42 3.44
N ALA A 195 -1.48 13.14 3.40
CA ALA A 195 -0.61 12.04 3.02
C ALA A 195 -1.20 11.27 1.83
N PHE A 196 -0.31 10.71 1.02
CA PHE A 196 -0.66 9.98 -0.18
C PHE A 196 0.11 8.66 -0.26
N ILE A 197 -0.61 7.55 -0.47
CA ILE A 197 -0.02 6.23 -0.71
C ILE A 197 0.20 6.03 -2.20
N CYS A 198 1.46 5.99 -2.63
CA CYS A 198 1.85 5.49 -3.94
C CYS A 198 2.03 3.98 -3.82
N HIS A 199 1.04 3.21 -4.26
CA HIS A 199 1.14 1.76 -4.26
C HIS A 199 1.59 1.26 -5.64
N ASP A 200 2.71 0.53 -5.66
CA ASP A 200 3.21 -0.08 -6.90
C ASP A 200 4.02 -1.34 -6.57
N ASP A 201 3.43 -2.52 -6.78
CA ASP A 201 4.06 -3.81 -6.53
C ASP A 201 5.12 -4.09 -7.60
N MET A 202 6.29 -3.51 -7.40
CA MET A 202 7.36 -3.51 -8.39
C MET A 202 8.25 -4.74 -8.37
N VAL A 203 8.12 -5.60 -7.34
CA VAL A 203 8.98 -6.79 -7.16
C VAL A 203 8.15 -7.99 -6.71
N TRP A 204 8.79 -9.17 -6.74
CA TRP A 204 8.25 -10.40 -6.15
C TRP A 204 8.71 -10.60 -4.70
N ALA A 205 8.17 -11.62 -4.07
CA ALA A 205 8.56 -12.03 -2.72
C ALA A 205 10.08 -12.29 -2.58
N GLU A 206 10.76 -12.73 -3.66
CA GLU A 206 12.19 -13.01 -3.68
C GLU A 206 13.05 -11.86 -4.24
N GLY A 207 12.42 -10.78 -4.72
CA GLY A 207 13.13 -9.62 -5.29
C GLY A 207 12.63 -9.18 -6.66
N PRO A 208 13.40 -8.35 -7.37
CA PRO A 208 12.98 -7.80 -8.64
C PRO A 208 12.89 -8.86 -9.75
N PHE A 209 11.83 -8.79 -10.55
CA PHE A 209 11.65 -9.67 -11.71
C PHE A 209 12.23 -9.09 -13.01
N MET A 210 12.61 -7.81 -13.00
CA MET A 210 13.39 -7.17 -14.07
C MET A 210 14.80 -6.87 -13.56
N HIS A 211 15.73 -6.63 -14.50
CA HIS A 211 17.08 -6.25 -14.11
C HIS A 211 17.11 -4.92 -13.34
N PRO A 212 17.84 -4.78 -12.23
CA PRO A 212 17.86 -3.58 -11.40
C PRO A 212 18.11 -2.27 -12.16
N ASP A 213 18.96 -2.28 -13.19
CA ASP A 213 19.22 -1.09 -14.01
C ASP A 213 17.96 -0.60 -14.75
N PHE A 214 17.01 -1.49 -15.05
CA PHE A 214 15.75 -1.07 -15.66
C PHE A 214 14.91 -0.24 -14.69
N TYR A 215 14.84 -0.65 -13.43
CA TYR A 215 14.16 0.14 -12.39
C TYR A 215 14.80 1.53 -12.27
N ARG A 216 16.14 1.58 -12.18
CA ARG A 216 16.90 2.84 -12.04
C ARG A 216 16.81 3.76 -13.24
N SER A 217 16.69 3.21 -14.44
CA SER A 217 16.62 4.02 -15.67
C SER A 217 15.19 4.37 -16.09
N SER A 218 14.19 3.57 -15.71
CA SER A 218 12.84 3.69 -16.25
C SER A 218 11.76 3.88 -15.18
N VAL A 219 11.84 3.18 -14.03
CA VAL A 219 10.78 3.23 -13.00
C VAL A 219 11.00 4.40 -12.04
N PHE A 220 12.15 4.46 -11.35
CA PHE A 220 12.40 5.48 -10.33
C PHE A 220 12.43 6.92 -10.85
N PRO A 221 12.92 7.21 -12.08
CA PRO A 221 12.78 8.55 -12.65
C PRO A 221 11.32 8.99 -12.89
N ARG A 222 10.42 8.04 -13.14
CA ARG A 222 8.98 8.30 -13.26
C ARG A 222 8.34 8.51 -11.89
N TYR A 223 8.73 7.73 -10.87
CA TYR A 223 8.28 7.99 -9.50
C TYR A 223 8.65 9.39 -9.04
N ARG A 224 9.89 9.82 -9.25
CA ARG A 224 10.30 11.18 -8.92
C ARG A 224 9.35 12.23 -9.50
N LYS A 225 9.03 12.14 -10.79
CA LYS A 225 8.11 13.09 -11.44
C LYS A 225 6.69 13.03 -10.90
N LEU A 226 6.20 11.84 -10.54
CA LEU A 226 4.89 11.66 -9.92
C LEU A 226 4.86 12.29 -8.52
N TRP A 227 5.92 12.09 -7.74
CA TRP A 227 6.00 12.57 -6.37
C TRP A 227 6.33 14.05 -6.29
N ASP A 228 7.09 14.60 -7.22
CA ASP A 228 7.35 16.06 -7.32
C ASP A 228 6.05 16.86 -7.38
N VAL A 229 5.05 16.39 -8.14
CA VAL A 229 3.72 17.03 -8.23
C VAL A 229 3.00 17.04 -6.87
N LEU A 230 3.11 15.98 -6.10
CA LEU A 230 2.52 15.89 -4.76
C LEU A 230 3.28 16.77 -3.76
N HIS A 231 4.62 16.78 -3.82
CA HIS A 231 5.46 17.62 -2.97
C HIS A 231 5.26 19.12 -3.23
N GLU A 232 5.12 19.54 -4.49
CA GLU A 232 4.78 20.93 -4.83
C GLU A 232 3.46 21.38 -4.20
N ALA A 233 2.54 20.43 -3.96
CA ALA A 233 1.29 20.64 -3.24
C ALA A 233 1.40 20.41 -1.71
N GLY A 234 2.60 20.16 -1.18
CA GLY A 234 2.84 19.95 0.26
C GLY A 234 2.35 18.62 0.83
N LYS A 235 2.19 17.58 -0.01
CA LYS A 235 1.75 16.25 0.43
C LYS A 235 2.92 15.41 0.92
N ILE A 236 2.67 14.54 1.90
CA ILE A 236 3.58 13.49 2.35
C ILE A 236 3.38 12.26 1.47
N VAL A 237 4.44 11.76 0.84
CA VAL A 237 4.39 10.62 -0.08
C VAL A 237 4.89 9.35 0.58
N LEU A 238 4.00 8.37 0.72
CA LEU A 238 4.30 7.04 1.27
C LEU A 238 4.36 6.02 0.12
N PHE A 239 5.53 5.47 -0.12
CA PHE A 239 5.68 4.40 -1.10
C PHE A 239 5.31 3.06 -0.49
N CYS A 240 4.45 2.31 -1.17
CA CYS A 240 4.00 0.98 -0.80
C CYS A 240 4.33 -0.03 -1.90
N SER A 241 4.96 -1.12 -1.53
CA SER A 241 5.17 -2.27 -2.40
C SER A 241 5.26 -3.55 -1.57
N ASP A 242 4.58 -4.58 -2.04
CA ASP A 242 4.79 -5.94 -1.55
C ASP A 242 6.15 -6.49 -2.00
N GLY A 243 6.57 -7.62 -1.42
CA GLY A 243 7.77 -8.35 -1.79
C GLY A 243 9.08 -7.80 -1.23
N THR A 244 10.20 -8.29 -1.76
CA THR A 244 11.55 -8.00 -1.27
C THR A 244 12.22 -6.94 -2.13
N TRP A 245 12.27 -5.70 -1.62
CA TRP A 245 12.88 -4.57 -2.32
C TRP A 245 13.97 -3.84 -1.53
N THR A 246 14.59 -4.50 -0.54
CA THR A 246 15.65 -3.91 0.28
C THR A 246 16.76 -3.25 -0.56
N GLN A 247 17.12 -3.84 -1.71
CA GLN A 247 18.14 -3.27 -2.61
C GLN A 247 17.74 -1.95 -3.27
N PHE A 248 16.47 -1.58 -3.24
CA PHE A 248 15.92 -0.37 -3.85
C PHE A 248 15.46 0.68 -2.83
N VAL A 249 15.62 0.42 -1.53
CA VAL A 249 15.20 1.39 -0.49
C VAL A 249 15.86 2.75 -0.71
N ASP A 250 17.17 2.78 -1.00
CA ASP A 250 17.90 4.02 -1.27
C ASP A 250 17.41 4.68 -2.58
N ASP A 251 17.20 3.90 -3.64
CA ASP A 251 16.69 4.42 -4.92
C ASP A 251 15.29 5.06 -4.75
N VAL A 252 14.41 4.44 -3.93
CA VAL A 252 13.06 4.93 -3.62
C VAL A 252 13.12 6.22 -2.78
N ALA A 253 13.97 6.26 -1.76
CA ALA A 253 14.21 7.46 -0.96
C ALA A 253 14.76 8.61 -1.84
N GLU A 254 15.75 8.32 -2.70
CA GLU A 254 16.32 9.29 -3.63
C GLU A 254 15.29 9.78 -4.68
N ALA A 255 14.32 8.95 -5.05
CA ALA A 255 13.22 9.37 -5.91
C ALA A 255 12.24 10.32 -5.20
N GLY A 256 12.26 10.40 -3.86
CA GLY A 256 11.53 11.39 -3.08
C GLY A 256 10.43 10.79 -2.20
N ALA A 257 10.41 9.49 -1.89
CA ALA A 257 9.48 8.96 -0.91
C ALA A 257 9.76 9.56 0.47
N ASP A 258 8.73 10.04 1.17
CA ASP A 258 8.81 10.50 2.57
C ASP A 258 8.64 9.35 3.57
N GLY A 259 8.22 8.20 3.08
CA GLY A 259 8.05 7.01 3.90
C GLY A 259 7.85 5.73 3.10
N PHE A 260 7.97 4.62 3.81
CA PHE A 260 7.94 3.27 3.26
C PHE A 260 6.88 2.42 3.94
N ILE A 261 6.12 1.70 3.13
CA ILE A 261 5.15 0.70 3.55
C ILE A 261 5.60 -0.63 2.92
N PHE A 262 5.87 -1.65 3.72
CA PHE A 262 6.56 -2.85 3.24
C PHE A 262 6.23 -4.09 4.06
N GLU A 263 6.44 -5.26 3.45
CA GLU A 263 6.37 -6.57 4.07
C GLU A 263 7.69 -6.95 4.80
N PRO A 264 7.67 -7.89 5.78
CA PRO A 264 8.86 -8.33 6.52
C PRO A 264 9.99 -8.91 5.68
N THR A 265 9.73 -9.25 4.42
CA THR A 265 10.75 -9.69 3.44
C THR A 265 11.69 -8.56 3.03
N THR A 266 11.23 -7.32 3.08
CA THR A 266 12.07 -6.12 2.98
C THR A 266 12.63 -5.77 4.37
N SER A 267 13.93 -5.48 4.46
CA SER A 267 14.64 -5.39 5.73
C SER A 267 14.29 -4.16 6.55
N LEU A 268 13.51 -4.34 7.62
CA LEU A 268 13.26 -3.30 8.62
C LEU A 268 14.57 -2.81 9.26
N ASP A 269 15.54 -3.70 9.50
CA ASP A 269 16.84 -3.34 10.10
C ASP A 269 17.57 -2.32 9.20
N TYR A 270 17.62 -2.56 7.90
CA TYR A 270 18.23 -1.65 6.93
C TYR A 270 17.51 -0.29 6.89
N ILE A 271 16.18 -0.31 6.84
CA ILE A 271 15.37 0.91 6.78
C ILE A 271 15.55 1.74 8.05
N VAL A 272 15.51 1.13 9.23
CA VAL A 272 15.68 1.82 10.51
C VAL A 272 17.09 2.42 10.64
N GLU A 273 18.13 1.67 10.27
CA GLU A 273 19.51 2.15 10.34
C GLU A 273 19.71 3.41 9.49
N ARG A 274 19.17 3.43 8.26
CA ARG A 274 19.41 4.50 7.30
C ARG A 274 18.39 5.65 7.37
N TYR A 275 17.14 5.32 7.61
CA TYR A 275 16.00 6.22 7.43
C TYR A 275 15.16 6.44 8.70
N GLY A 276 15.48 5.78 9.80
CA GLY A 276 14.69 5.80 11.04
C GLY A 276 14.47 7.19 11.67
N ARG A 277 15.20 8.21 11.25
CA ARG A 277 15.05 9.60 11.73
C ARG A 277 14.43 10.56 10.72
N THR A 278 14.37 10.18 9.46
CA THR A 278 14.06 11.08 8.35
C THR A 278 12.85 10.64 7.52
N HIS A 279 12.39 9.41 7.69
CA HIS A 279 11.26 8.87 6.93
C HIS A 279 10.23 8.21 7.83
N VAL A 280 9.00 8.20 7.34
CA VAL A 280 7.92 7.39 7.91
C VAL A 280 8.18 5.93 7.59
N ILE A 281 7.99 5.05 8.58
CA ILE A 281 8.24 3.61 8.45
C ILE A 281 6.97 2.89 8.89
N ILE A 282 6.27 2.26 7.96
CA ILE A 282 5.04 1.49 8.20
C ILE A 282 5.31 0.03 7.91
N GLY A 283 5.32 -0.78 8.94
CA GLY A 283 5.61 -2.21 8.85
C GLY A 283 6.13 -2.77 10.16
N SER A 284 6.53 -4.03 10.17
CA SER A 284 7.14 -4.68 11.33
C SER A 284 7.86 -5.95 10.92
N LYS A 285 8.40 -6.68 11.90
CA LYS A 285 8.88 -8.06 11.72
C LYS A 285 7.76 -9.10 11.83
N VAL A 286 6.53 -8.67 12.18
CA VAL A 286 5.38 -9.57 12.31
C VAL A 286 4.86 -9.90 10.93
N ASP A 287 4.98 -11.17 10.56
CA ASP A 287 4.50 -11.72 9.29
C ASP A 287 3.08 -12.26 9.47
N CYS A 288 2.20 -12.02 8.50
CA CYS A 288 0.85 -12.59 8.48
C CYS A 288 0.87 -14.14 8.53
N ARG A 289 1.93 -14.78 8.01
CA ARG A 289 2.14 -16.23 8.11
C ARG A 289 2.39 -16.66 9.56
N THR A 290 3.14 -15.86 10.34
CA THR A 290 3.34 -16.12 11.77
C THR A 290 2.03 -15.96 12.53
N LEU A 291 1.21 -14.96 12.20
CA LEU A 291 -0.14 -14.85 12.78
C LEU A 291 -1.03 -16.05 12.42
N THR A 292 -0.90 -16.60 11.21
CA THR A 292 -1.73 -17.72 10.74
C THR A 292 -1.28 -19.06 11.31
N PHE A 293 0.02 -19.35 11.32
CA PHE A 293 0.55 -20.70 11.56
C PHE A 293 1.52 -20.77 12.75
N GLY A 294 1.98 -19.62 13.25
CA GLY A 294 2.97 -19.55 14.31
C GLY A 294 2.37 -19.68 15.71
N SER A 295 3.26 -19.86 16.67
CA SER A 295 2.96 -19.86 18.09
C SER A 295 2.89 -18.44 18.65
N ARG A 296 2.23 -18.29 19.80
CA ARG A 296 2.20 -17.02 20.55
C ARG A 296 3.60 -16.53 20.96
N ASP A 297 4.54 -17.44 21.16
CA ASP A 297 5.93 -17.08 21.49
C ASP A 297 6.67 -16.50 20.29
N GLU A 298 6.41 -17.00 19.07
CA GLU A 298 6.94 -16.42 17.84
C GLU A 298 6.34 -15.03 17.58
N ILE A 299 5.01 -14.87 17.72
CA ILE A 299 4.34 -13.57 17.60
C ILE A 299 4.95 -12.57 18.59
N ARG A 300 5.11 -12.96 19.86
CA ARG A 300 5.74 -12.14 20.90
C ARG A 300 7.15 -11.73 20.53
N SER A 301 7.96 -12.68 20.10
CA SER A 301 9.37 -12.44 19.73
C SER A 301 9.49 -11.43 18.58
N GLN A 302 8.62 -11.53 17.58
CA GLN A 302 8.61 -10.60 16.44
C GLN A 302 8.16 -9.19 16.85
N ILE A 303 7.17 -9.06 17.75
CA ILE A 303 6.76 -7.76 18.31
C ILE A 303 7.90 -7.14 19.10
N ASP A 304 8.52 -7.89 20.03
CA ASP A 304 9.61 -7.39 20.87
C ASP A 304 10.83 -6.98 20.04
N ALA A 305 11.19 -7.76 19.02
CA ALA A 305 12.26 -7.43 18.09
C ALA A 305 11.96 -6.13 17.31
N THR A 306 10.73 -5.95 16.86
CA THR A 306 10.30 -4.74 16.16
C THR A 306 10.36 -3.51 17.06
N VAL A 307 9.75 -3.59 18.25
CA VAL A 307 9.73 -2.47 19.22
C VAL A 307 11.14 -2.09 19.66
N SER A 308 12.00 -3.08 19.92
CA SER A 308 13.41 -2.83 20.28
C SER A 308 14.19 -2.13 19.19
N LEU A 309 13.92 -2.44 17.93
CA LEU A 309 14.61 -1.87 16.77
C LEU A 309 14.05 -0.49 16.40
N ALA A 310 12.76 -0.39 16.19
CA ALA A 310 12.10 0.75 15.56
C ALA A 310 11.36 1.68 16.56
N GLY A 311 11.19 1.27 17.81
CA GLY A 311 10.41 2.03 18.80
C GLY A 311 10.94 3.44 19.09
N GLY A 312 12.23 3.70 18.83
CA GLY A 312 12.84 5.03 18.93
C GLY A 312 12.69 5.91 17.70
N CYS A 313 12.14 5.42 16.58
CA CYS A 313 11.97 6.18 15.34
C CYS A 313 10.71 7.06 15.44
N PRO A 314 10.78 8.39 15.23
CA PRO A 314 9.62 9.27 15.37
C PRO A 314 8.51 8.94 14.38
N GLY A 315 8.87 8.56 13.15
CA GLY A 315 7.95 8.21 12.06
C GLY A 315 7.52 6.73 12.02
N PHE A 316 7.80 5.94 13.07
CA PHE A 316 7.47 4.52 13.06
C PHE A 316 5.99 4.26 13.39
N MET A 317 5.35 3.48 12.52
CA MET A 317 3.97 3.01 12.63
C MET A 317 3.96 1.49 12.51
N PHE A 318 3.47 0.81 13.55
CA PHE A 318 3.44 -0.64 13.59
C PHE A 318 2.32 -1.18 12.68
N ALA A 319 2.65 -2.16 11.85
CA ALA A 319 1.70 -2.89 11.01
C ALA A 319 2.16 -4.34 10.84
N VAL A 320 1.22 -5.26 10.73
CA VAL A 320 1.51 -6.63 10.25
C VAL A 320 1.93 -6.57 8.78
N GLY A 321 2.92 -7.36 8.41
CA GLY A 321 3.34 -7.44 7.01
C GLY A 321 2.25 -7.98 6.11
N ASN A 322 2.00 -7.29 5.01
CA ASN A 322 0.91 -7.44 4.05
C ASN A 322 -0.45 -7.06 4.68
N HIS A 323 -1.17 -7.98 5.30
CA HIS A 323 -2.47 -7.71 5.92
C HIS A 323 -2.87 -8.81 6.93
N ILE A 324 -4.01 -8.63 7.58
CA ILE A 324 -4.66 -9.65 8.43
C ILE A 324 -5.81 -10.28 7.65
N PRO A 325 -5.55 -11.35 6.86
CA PRO A 325 -6.57 -12.02 6.06
C PRO A 325 -7.50 -12.89 6.90
N SER A 326 -8.59 -13.34 6.29
CA SER A 326 -9.64 -14.13 6.95
C SER A 326 -9.18 -15.48 7.51
N ASN A 327 -8.07 -16.04 7.02
CA ASN A 327 -7.49 -17.29 7.52
C ASN A 327 -6.59 -17.12 8.76
N VAL A 328 -6.31 -15.89 9.21
CA VAL A 328 -5.64 -15.67 10.50
C VAL A 328 -6.59 -16.05 11.63
N PRO A 329 -6.21 -16.99 12.54
CA PRO A 329 -7.04 -17.33 13.69
C PRO A 329 -7.33 -16.11 14.56
N VAL A 330 -8.60 -15.90 14.90
CA VAL A 330 -9.04 -14.75 15.71
C VAL A 330 -8.26 -14.65 17.03
N GLU A 331 -8.01 -15.78 17.68
CA GLU A 331 -7.25 -15.83 18.93
C GLU A 331 -5.80 -15.38 18.80
N ASN A 332 -5.16 -15.61 17.65
CA ASN A 332 -3.79 -15.14 17.38
C ASN A 332 -3.79 -13.63 17.10
N ALA A 333 -4.76 -13.13 16.33
CA ALA A 333 -4.91 -11.71 16.08
C ALA A 333 -5.21 -10.92 17.36
N LEU A 334 -6.11 -11.42 18.22
CA LEU A 334 -6.39 -10.82 19.52
C LEU A 334 -5.16 -10.86 20.44
N PHE A 335 -4.42 -11.97 20.47
CA PHE A 335 -3.18 -12.06 21.22
C PHE A 335 -2.12 -11.07 20.73
N TYR A 336 -1.95 -10.94 19.41
CA TYR A 336 -1.05 -9.99 18.78
C TYR A 336 -1.34 -8.56 19.25
N PHE A 337 -2.61 -8.12 19.13
CA PHE A 337 -2.98 -6.76 19.50
C PHE A 337 -2.84 -6.50 21.01
N ASP A 338 -3.32 -7.43 21.85
CA ASP A 338 -3.19 -7.31 23.30
C ASP A 338 -1.73 -7.24 23.75
N TYR A 339 -0.83 -7.97 23.09
CA TYR A 339 0.59 -7.94 23.41
C TYR A 339 1.24 -6.67 22.88
N LEU A 340 0.97 -6.26 21.65
CA LEU A 340 1.45 -5.01 21.08
C LEU A 340 1.06 -3.82 21.96
N ARG A 341 -0.20 -3.75 22.40
CA ARG A 341 -0.73 -2.68 23.24
C ARG A 341 0.03 -2.52 24.57
N ARG A 342 0.64 -3.57 25.10
CA ARG A 342 1.50 -3.53 26.29
C ARG A 342 2.92 -3.04 25.98
N ARG A 343 3.34 -3.07 24.73
CA ARG A 343 4.71 -2.81 24.29
C ARG A 343 4.89 -1.48 23.55
N TRP A 344 3.83 -0.87 23.09
CA TRP A 344 3.90 0.31 22.22
C TRP A 344 4.10 1.66 22.94
N GLN A 345 4.14 1.68 24.26
CA GLN A 345 4.51 2.89 24.98
C GLN A 345 5.96 3.25 24.63
N ARG A 346 6.18 4.49 24.26
CA ARG A 346 7.54 4.98 24.01
C ARG A 346 8.30 5.09 25.31
N PRO A 347 9.61 4.76 25.33
CA PRO A 347 10.45 4.86 26.52
C PRO A 347 10.66 6.31 26.96
#